data_5c33c1371cc7de9d73f2e4df43ee6478
#
_entry.id   5c33c1371cc7de9d73f2e4df43ee6478
#
_cell.length_a   1.000
_cell.length_b   1.000
_cell.length_c   1.000
_cell.angle_alpha   90.00
_cell.angle_beta   90.00
_cell.angle_gamma   90.00
#
_symmetry.space_group_name_H-M   'P 1'
#
loop_
_entity.id
_entity.type
_entity.pdbx_description
1 polymer ?
#
loop_
_entity_poly.entity_id
_entity_poly.type
_entity_poly.pdbx_seq_one_letter_code
_entity_poly.pdbx_strand_id
1 'polypeptide(L)' 'MTIDELKEVDREYFRPDEIADVLGTTGYSITTQAKEDRENGASSFPFPVIFIGRRLKIPKKPFLEAMGANNGRAS' A
#
# COMPACT_ATOMS: atom_id res chain seq x y z
N MET A 1 -8.39 8.47 -1.86
CA MET A 1 -8.39 8.72 -0.40
C MET A 1 -7.11 9.44 -0.02
N THR A 2 -7.18 10.27 0.99
CA THR A 2 -5.99 10.94 1.52
C THR A 2 -5.35 10.09 2.61
N ILE A 3 -4.15 10.47 3.02
CA ILE A 3 -3.48 9.80 4.14
C ILE A 3 -4.33 9.85 5.40
N ASP A 4 -4.94 11.01 5.66
CA ASP A 4 -5.79 11.16 6.85
C ASP A 4 -6.99 10.22 6.81
N GLU A 5 -7.58 10.08 5.64
CA GLU A 5 -8.70 9.14 5.48
C GLU A 5 -8.24 7.70 5.67
N LEU A 6 -7.07 7.36 5.18
CA LEU A 6 -6.52 6.01 5.34
C LEU A 6 -6.25 5.68 6.80
N LYS A 7 -5.80 6.65 7.58
CA LYS A 7 -5.59 6.43 9.01
C LYS A 7 -6.86 6.03 9.74
N GLU A 8 -8.01 6.49 9.26
CA GLU A 8 -9.29 6.25 9.91
C GLU A 8 -9.99 5.00 9.41
N VAL A 9 -9.41 4.32 8.42
CA VAL A 9 -9.98 3.07 7.95
C VAL A 9 -9.88 2.01 9.05
N ASP A 10 -11.00 1.39 9.38
CA ASP A 10 -11.05 0.41 10.46
C ASP A 10 -10.86 -0.99 9.91
N ARG A 11 -9.73 -1.21 9.25
CA ARG A 11 -9.33 -2.50 8.69
C ARG A 11 -7.83 -2.60 8.81
N GLU A 12 -7.33 -3.82 8.79
CA GLU A 12 -5.89 -4.06 8.89
C GLU A 12 -5.18 -3.97 7.55
N TYR A 13 -5.94 -3.99 6.45
CA TYR A 13 -5.37 -3.98 5.11
C TYR A 13 -6.10 -2.99 4.23
N PHE A 14 -5.34 -2.35 3.34
CA PHE A 14 -5.90 -1.51 2.29
C PHE A 14 -5.97 -2.29 0.99
N ARG A 15 -6.86 -1.84 0.09
CA ARG A 15 -6.89 -2.32 -1.28
C ARG A 15 -6.02 -1.40 -2.14
N PRO A 16 -5.54 -1.90 -3.30
CA PRO A 16 -4.70 -1.06 -4.15
C PRO A 16 -5.36 0.24 -4.57
N ASP A 17 -6.65 0.21 -4.91
CA ASP A 17 -7.34 1.43 -5.32
C ASP A 17 -7.48 2.45 -4.20
N GLU A 18 -7.47 2.01 -2.96
CA GLU A 18 -7.57 2.94 -1.83
C GLU A 18 -6.29 3.74 -1.64
N ILE A 19 -5.13 3.17 -1.92
CA ILE A 19 -3.86 3.87 -1.74
C ILE A 19 -3.37 4.54 -3.03
N ALA A 20 -4.04 4.29 -4.14
CA ALA A 20 -3.59 4.77 -5.43
C ALA A 20 -3.51 6.30 -5.48
N ASP A 21 -4.51 6.98 -4.93
CA ASP A 21 -4.52 8.44 -4.93
C ASP A 21 -3.35 9.03 -4.16
N VAL A 22 -3.01 8.40 -3.04
CA VAL A 22 -1.89 8.86 -2.22
C VAL A 22 -0.57 8.68 -2.97
N LEU A 23 -0.46 7.61 -3.73
CA LEU A 23 0.77 7.31 -4.47
C LEU A 23 0.82 7.96 -5.84
N GLY A 24 -0.26 8.61 -6.26
CA GLY A 24 -0.31 9.27 -7.56
C GLY A 24 -0.36 8.30 -8.73
N THR A 25 -1.02 7.17 -8.56
CA THR A 25 -1.11 6.14 -9.58
C THR A 25 -2.50 5.52 -9.59
N THR A 26 -2.65 4.36 -10.19
CA THR A 26 -3.92 3.64 -10.22
C THR A 26 -3.79 2.30 -9.51
N GLY A 27 -4.92 1.76 -9.07
CA GLY A 27 -4.93 0.44 -8.46
C GLY A 27 -4.43 -0.64 -9.41
N TYR A 28 -4.74 -0.49 -10.69
CA TYR A 28 -4.27 -1.43 -11.70
C TYR A 28 -2.73 -1.44 -11.78
N SER A 29 -2.12 -0.25 -11.80
CA SER A 29 -0.66 -0.15 -11.86
C SER A 29 -0.01 -0.77 -10.62
N ILE A 30 -0.58 -0.52 -9.45
CA ILE A 30 -0.06 -1.09 -8.22
C ILE A 30 -0.12 -2.61 -8.27
N THR A 31 -1.26 -3.16 -8.67
CA THR A 31 -1.44 -4.60 -8.74
C THR A 31 -0.49 -5.23 -9.76
N THR A 32 -0.34 -4.60 -10.91
CA THR A 32 0.55 -5.10 -11.96
C THR A 32 2.00 -5.12 -11.49
N GLN A 33 2.44 -4.04 -10.86
CA GLN A 33 3.80 -3.97 -10.34
C GLN A 33 4.04 -5.02 -9.25
N ALA A 34 3.06 -5.21 -8.38
CA ALA A 34 3.19 -6.20 -7.33
C ALA A 34 3.30 -7.62 -7.88
N LYS A 35 2.57 -7.91 -8.94
CA LYS A 35 2.65 -9.22 -9.58
C LYS A 35 4.03 -9.43 -10.22
N GLU A 36 4.54 -8.41 -10.88
CA GLU A 36 5.87 -8.48 -11.48
C GLU A 36 6.95 -8.67 -10.41
N ASP A 37 6.83 -7.94 -9.32
CA ASP A 37 7.78 -8.06 -8.22
C ASP A 37 7.78 -9.47 -7.65
N ARG A 38 6.60 -10.05 -7.50
CA ARG A 38 6.48 -11.40 -6.96
C ARG A 38 7.15 -12.41 -7.88
N GLU A 39 6.95 -12.27 -9.19
CA GLU A 39 7.51 -13.19 -10.16
C GLU A 39 9.03 -13.06 -10.25
N ASN A 40 9.55 -11.87 -10.04
CA ASN A 40 10.98 -11.59 -10.16
C ASN A 40 11.72 -11.61 -8.83
N GLY A 41 11.02 -11.84 -7.73
CA GLY A 41 11.63 -11.79 -6.42
C GLY A 41 12.11 -10.40 -6.04
N ALA A 42 11.46 -9.37 -6.58
CA ALA A 42 11.85 -7.99 -6.36
C ALA A 42 10.89 -7.31 -5.38
N SER A 43 11.22 -6.09 -4.97
CA SER A 43 10.39 -5.32 -4.07
C SER A 43 10.50 -3.85 -4.47
N SER A 44 9.54 -3.38 -5.26
CA SER A 44 9.53 -2.01 -5.77
C SER A 44 8.87 -1.02 -4.81
N PHE A 45 8.14 -1.51 -3.81
CA PHE A 45 7.42 -0.65 -2.89
C PHE A 45 8.20 -0.45 -1.60
N PRO A 46 8.11 0.74 -0.98
CA PRO A 46 8.75 0.98 0.31
C PRO A 46 8.00 0.33 1.48
N PHE A 47 6.89 -0.30 1.21
CA PHE A 47 6.08 -0.98 2.20
C PHE A 47 5.79 -2.40 1.72
N PRO A 48 5.53 -3.34 2.65
CA PRO A 48 5.22 -4.70 2.24
C PRO A 48 3.84 -4.80 1.60
N VAL A 49 3.71 -5.72 0.66
CA VAL A 49 2.42 -6.06 0.07
C VAL A 49 2.28 -7.57 0.11
N ILE A 50 1.06 -8.05 0.22
CA ILE A 50 0.81 -9.49 0.26
C ILE A 50 -0.31 -9.85 -0.70
N PHE A 51 -0.29 -11.10 -1.17
CA PHE A 51 -1.37 -11.62 -1.98
C PHE A 51 -2.14 -12.64 -1.16
N ILE A 52 -3.45 -12.45 -1.11
CA ILE A 52 -4.35 -13.42 -0.49
C ILE A 52 -5.24 -13.94 -1.60
N GLY A 53 -4.95 -15.15 -2.07
CA GLY A 53 -5.57 -15.66 -3.26
C GLY A 53 -5.16 -14.82 -4.46
N ARG A 54 -6.13 -14.21 -5.11
CA ARG A 54 -5.89 -13.35 -6.27
C ARG A 54 -5.91 -11.87 -5.93
N ARG A 55 -6.11 -11.54 -4.66
CA ARG A 55 -6.26 -10.15 -4.24
C ARG A 55 -5.00 -9.66 -3.59
N LEU A 56 -4.61 -8.46 -3.98
CA LEU A 56 -3.48 -7.77 -3.37
C LEU A 56 -3.98 -7.03 -2.13
N LYS A 57 -3.26 -7.19 -1.03
CA LYS A 57 -3.57 -6.51 0.22
C LYS A 57 -2.35 -5.77 0.71
N ILE A 58 -2.56 -4.57 1.21
CA ILE A 58 -1.47 -3.75 1.72
C ILE A 58 -1.69 -3.59 3.22
N PRO A 59 -0.79 -4.15 4.07
CA PRO A 59 -0.93 -4.01 5.52
C PRO A 59 -0.95 -2.54 5.93
N LYS A 60 -1.92 -2.18 6.76
CA LYS A 60 -2.15 -0.78 7.13
C LYS A 60 -0.97 -0.16 7.86
N LYS A 61 -0.51 -0.80 8.94
CA LYS A 61 0.53 -0.22 9.77
C LYS A 61 1.84 0.00 9.02
N PRO A 62 2.38 -1.02 8.32
CA PRO A 62 3.62 -0.81 7.57
C PRO A 62 3.49 0.25 6.48
N PHE A 63 2.32 0.32 5.82
CA PHE A 63 2.10 1.33 4.80
C PHE A 63 2.14 2.72 5.40
N LEU A 64 1.42 2.94 6.50
CA LEU A 64 1.39 4.25 7.14
C LEU A 64 2.76 4.65 7.67
N GLU A 65 3.49 3.70 8.21
CA GLU A 65 4.86 3.97 8.66
C GLU A 65 5.76 4.38 7.50
N ALA A 66 5.64 3.69 6.37
CA ALA A 66 6.44 4.02 5.20
C ALA A 66 6.12 5.41 4.66
N MET A 67 4.87 5.83 4.80
CA MET A 67 4.45 7.16 4.39
C MET A 67 4.77 8.23 5.42
N GLY A 68 5.34 7.85 6.56
CA GLY A 68 5.66 8.78 7.63
C GLY A 68 4.45 9.28 8.41
N ALA A 69 3.29 8.68 8.17
CA ALA A 69 2.04 9.19 8.75
C ALA A 69 1.81 8.70 10.16
N ASN A 70 2.42 7.58 10.52
CA ASN A 70 2.09 6.90 11.76
C ASN A 70 2.86 7.42 12.97
N ASN A 71 4.01 7.98 12.78
CA ASN A 71 4.85 8.44 13.89
C ASN A 71 4.78 9.94 14.12
N GLY A 72 4.07 10.65 13.27
CA GLY A 72 3.87 12.08 13.43
C GLY A 72 5.14 12.91 13.29
N ARG A 73 6.21 12.33 12.84
CA ARG A 73 7.46 13.05 12.65
C ARG A 73 7.72 13.36 11.20
N ALA A 74 8.12 14.58 10.97
CA ALA A 74 8.68 14.93 9.69
C ALA A 74 10.09 14.35 9.67
N SER A 75 10.33 13.44 8.87
CA SER A 75 11.68 12.85 8.80
C SER A 75 12.37 13.24 7.54
#